data_13810cf468ad57c7209a1abbc997a684
#
_entry.id   13810cf468ad57c7209a1abbc997a684
#
_cell.length_a   1.000
_cell.length_b   1.000
_cell.length_c   1.000
_cell.angle_alpha   90.00
_cell.angle_beta   90.00
_cell.angle_gamma   90.00
#
_symmetry.space_group_name_H-M   'P 1'
#
loop_
_entity.id
_entity.type
_entity.pdbx_description
1 polymer ?
#
loop_
_entity_poly.entity_id
_entity_poly.type
_entity_poly.pdbx_seq_one_letter_code
_entity_poly.pdbx_strand_id
1 'polypeptide(L)'
;MMRPQWIIAALLLPGAALAQAQDKEVRIGVLGLFHSNQIVVSPIAGQPLQCRTGGEPWPVVEPMRAELEGTKIRITGTENAFDGTIFCDSGASGATEFVASIPGKIARRYSGKLEIRPDLRELIAVVVMPMETAVASVVAAESPPHAPMEALKAQAVATRSFFLAAKGRHHDFDFCDTTHCQFLRAPPGPATAAFNAAAATRGLVLIYKDQVLAAMYSASCGGRTHTLAELGLPDHGYPYFAVTCNYCRRRPEKWVTQLKTEDAAALAPTESSRLNLARKLGWKSVPGNSYSSHAENGSLVLEGVGVGHGIGLCQRGGADMARHGSSFLEILQHYYPNTEVKQY
;
A
#
# COMPACT_ATOMS: atom_id res chain seq x y z
N MET A 1 79.47 3.94 -3.78
CA MET A 1 78.32 2.99 -3.84
C MET A 1 77.16 3.67 -3.13
N MET A 2 76.25 4.33 -3.90
CA MET A 2 75.05 5.03 -3.37
C MET A 2 73.87 4.03 -3.52
N ARG A 3 73.13 3.77 -2.43
CA ARG A 3 71.88 2.98 -2.44
C ARG A 3 70.72 3.91 -2.76
N PRO A 4 69.78 3.58 -3.65
CA PRO A 4 68.59 4.37 -3.91
C PRO A 4 67.56 4.12 -2.79
N GLN A 5 67.07 5.24 -2.22
CA GLN A 5 65.90 5.30 -1.33
C GLN A 5 64.64 5.28 -2.17
N TRP A 6 63.80 4.24 -1.95
CA TRP A 6 62.45 4.15 -2.53
C TRP A 6 61.49 4.96 -1.65
N ILE A 7 60.95 6.05 -2.19
CA ILE A 7 59.86 6.81 -1.59
C ILE A 7 58.56 6.07 -1.95
N ILE A 8 57.90 5.47 -0.96
CA ILE A 8 56.56 4.93 -1.11
C ILE A 8 55.57 6.12 -0.96
N ALA A 9 55.04 6.58 -2.07
CA ALA A 9 53.92 7.51 -2.06
C ALA A 9 52.63 6.77 -1.69
N ALA A 10 52.13 6.98 -0.49
CA ALA A 10 50.80 6.52 -0.07
C ALA A 10 49.73 7.30 -0.82
N LEU A 11 49.07 6.67 -1.79
CA LEU A 11 47.88 7.17 -2.43
C LEU A 11 46.73 7.11 -1.42
N LEU A 12 46.40 8.27 -0.83
CA LEU A 12 45.13 8.49 -0.13
C LEU A 12 44.03 8.51 -1.16
N LEU A 13 43.31 7.40 -1.31
CA LEU A 13 42.03 7.37 -2.01
C LEU A 13 41.04 8.23 -1.22
N PRO A 14 40.36 9.22 -1.83
CA PRO A 14 39.30 9.93 -1.15
C PRO A 14 38.19 8.92 -0.87
N GLY A 15 37.88 8.74 0.42
CA GLY A 15 36.73 7.96 0.87
C GLY A 15 35.49 8.55 0.19
N ALA A 16 34.92 7.81 -0.74
CA ALA A 16 33.58 8.10 -1.23
C ALA A 16 32.64 8.06 -0.01
N ALA A 17 32.24 9.23 0.46
CA ALA A 17 31.14 9.36 1.39
C ALA A 17 29.95 8.71 0.69
N LEU A 18 29.57 7.52 1.15
CA LEU A 18 28.27 6.92 0.84
C LEU A 18 27.25 7.92 1.36
N ALA A 19 26.76 8.79 0.46
CA ALA A 19 25.58 9.58 0.71
C ALA A 19 24.50 8.57 1.09
N GLN A 20 24.14 8.51 2.37
CA GLN A 20 22.99 7.76 2.84
C GLN A 20 21.83 8.31 2.03
N ALA A 21 21.35 7.52 1.06
CA ALA A 21 20.14 7.82 0.35
C ALA A 21 19.05 7.98 1.41
N GLN A 22 18.63 9.21 1.63
CA GLN A 22 17.60 9.53 2.59
C GLN A 22 16.38 8.69 2.23
N ASP A 23 15.98 7.76 3.10
CA ASP A 23 14.87 6.87 2.83
C ASP A 23 13.65 7.71 2.46
N LYS A 24 13.16 7.54 1.24
CA LYS A 24 11.97 8.25 0.79
C LYS A 24 10.82 7.91 1.70
N GLU A 25 10.09 8.91 2.13
CA GLU A 25 8.89 8.75 2.95
C GLU A 25 7.63 8.75 2.08
N VAL A 26 6.61 8.04 2.53
CA VAL A 26 5.26 8.04 1.97
C VAL A 26 4.28 8.51 3.05
N ARG A 27 3.28 9.26 2.62
CA ARG A 27 2.23 9.81 3.46
C ARG A 27 0.95 8.99 3.25
N ILE A 28 0.53 8.27 4.27
CA ILE A 28 -0.60 7.34 4.18
C ILE A 28 -1.71 7.78 5.14
N GLY A 29 -2.86 8.15 4.59
CA GLY A 29 -4.07 8.38 5.37
C GLY A 29 -4.58 7.06 5.93
N VAL A 30 -4.74 7.00 7.23
CA VAL A 30 -5.12 5.78 7.96
C VAL A 30 -6.43 5.96 8.70
N LEU A 31 -7.17 4.88 8.91
CA LEU A 31 -8.45 4.84 9.62
C LEU A 31 -9.59 5.66 8.96
N GLY A 32 -9.36 6.28 7.80
CA GLY A 32 -10.31 7.19 7.14
C GLY A 32 -11.68 6.58 6.78
N LEU A 33 -11.79 5.25 6.61
CA LEU A 33 -13.06 4.58 6.36
C LEU A 33 -14.11 4.75 7.48
N PHE A 34 -13.69 5.16 8.66
CA PHE A 34 -14.56 5.24 9.84
C PHE A 34 -15.13 6.64 10.06
N HIS A 35 -14.63 7.67 9.36
CA HIS A 35 -15.08 9.06 9.50
C HIS A 35 -15.26 9.46 10.96
N SER A 36 -14.18 9.26 11.77
CA SER A 36 -14.26 9.38 13.21
C SER A 36 -13.91 10.78 13.68
N ASN A 37 -14.66 11.28 14.65
CA ASN A 37 -14.35 12.50 15.40
C ASN A 37 -13.41 12.26 16.59
N GLN A 38 -12.94 11.01 16.80
CA GLN A 38 -11.99 10.69 17.86
C GLN A 38 -10.98 9.64 17.41
N ILE A 39 -9.73 9.81 17.84
CA ILE A 39 -8.62 8.88 17.60
C ILE A 39 -7.87 8.71 18.92
N VAL A 40 -7.54 7.47 19.26
CA VAL A 40 -6.68 7.16 20.40
C VAL A 40 -5.32 6.70 19.89
N VAL A 41 -4.27 7.31 20.42
CA VAL A 41 -2.87 6.97 20.14
C VAL A 41 -2.27 6.34 21.40
N SER A 42 -1.79 5.12 21.30
CA SER A 42 -1.21 4.38 22.41
C SER A 42 0.26 4.06 22.15
N PRO A 43 1.13 4.29 23.14
CA PRO A 43 2.53 3.90 23.06
C PRO A 43 2.69 2.38 23.06
N ILE A 44 3.80 1.89 22.52
CA ILE A 44 4.22 0.50 22.60
C ILE A 44 5.43 0.42 23.52
N ALA A 45 5.44 -0.57 24.41
CA ALA A 45 6.55 -0.75 25.35
C ALA A 45 7.91 -0.80 24.65
N GLY A 46 8.86 -0.03 25.13
CA GLY A 46 10.20 0.09 24.55
C GLY A 46 10.30 0.98 23.31
N GLN A 47 9.17 1.58 22.85
CA GLN A 47 9.14 2.52 21.73
C GLN A 47 8.87 3.93 22.28
N PRO A 48 9.82 4.88 22.15
CA PRO A 48 9.59 6.25 22.58
C PRO A 48 8.52 6.89 21.69
N LEU A 49 7.57 7.57 22.31
CA LEU A 49 6.52 8.31 21.61
C LEU A 49 6.32 9.66 22.31
N GLN A 50 6.43 10.72 21.56
CA GLN A 50 6.09 12.07 22.02
C GLN A 50 5.24 12.78 20.97
N CYS A 51 4.39 13.69 21.42
CA CYS A 51 3.55 14.50 20.55
C CYS A 51 3.78 16.00 20.78
N ARG A 52 3.42 16.84 19.81
CA ARG A 52 3.47 18.30 19.88
C ARG A 52 2.37 18.92 19.00
N THR A 53 1.97 20.16 19.36
CA THR A 53 1.02 21.00 18.62
C THR A 53 1.62 22.36 18.29
N GLY A 54 2.88 22.42 17.88
CA GLY A 54 3.62 23.65 17.60
C GLY A 54 4.41 24.25 18.77
N GLY A 55 4.24 23.72 20.00
CA GLY A 55 5.01 24.05 21.20
C GLY A 55 6.02 22.94 21.57
N GLU A 56 6.41 22.96 22.87
CA GLU A 56 7.25 21.90 23.42
C GLU A 56 6.59 20.53 23.31
N PRO A 57 7.36 19.49 22.94
CA PRO A 57 6.83 18.14 22.88
C PRO A 57 6.55 17.57 24.28
N TRP A 58 5.52 16.74 24.39
CA TRP A 58 5.22 15.99 25.61
C TRP A 58 5.28 14.47 25.37
N PRO A 59 5.80 13.69 26.32
CA PRO A 59 5.85 12.23 26.18
C PRO A 59 4.45 11.64 26.26
N VAL A 60 4.18 10.63 25.44
CA VAL A 60 2.96 9.82 25.49
C VAL A 60 3.30 8.50 26.19
N VAL A 61 2.99 8.39 27.45
CA VAL A 61 3.26 7.21 28.31
C VAL A 61 2.02 6.35 28.53
N GLU A 62 0.84 6.93 28.32
CA GLU A 62 -0.47 6.28 28.38
C GLU A 62 -1.28 6.60 27.13
N PRO A 63 -2.37 5.86 26.84
CA PRO A 63 -3.22 6.16 25.68
C PRO A 63 -3.73 7.61 25.66
N MET A 64 -3.34 8.36 24.64
CA MET A 64 -3.76 9.74 24.41
C MET A 64 -4.97 9.73 23.48
N ARG A 65 -6.07 10.36 23.88
CA ARG A 65 -7.26 10.53 23.04
C ARG A 65 -7.31 11.94 22.49
N ALA A 66 -7.40 12.04 21.17
CA ALA A 66 -7.69 13.26 20.44
C ALA A 66 -9.16 13.24 19.98
N GLU A 67 -9.89 14.31 20.25
CA GLU A 67 -11.30 14.48 19.90
C GLU A 67 -11.52 15.78 19.13
N LEU A 68 -12.37 15.75 18.11
CA LEU A 68 -12.76 16.94 17.35
C LEU A 68 -13.77 17.75 18.17
N GLU A 69 -13.45 19.02 18.41
CA GLU A 69 -14.32 19.99 19.08
C GLU A 69 -14.50 21.22 18.19
N GLY A 70 -15.58 21.26 17.43
CA GLY A 70 -15.76 22.23 16.37
C GLY A 70 -14.71 22.07 15.27
N THR A 71 -13.82 23.04 15.13
CA THR A 71 -12.67 23.01 14.18
C THR A 71 -11.34 22.73 14.85
N LYS A 72 -11.34 22.45 16.17
CA LYS A 72 -10.14 22.26 16.98
C LYS A 72 -10.02 20.81 17.45
N ILE A 73 -8.85 20.46 17.96
CA ILE A 73 -8.61 19.15 18.59
C ILE A 73 -8.47 19.34 20.09
N ARG A 74 -9.27 18.59 20.85
CA ARG A 74 -9.11 18.44 22.30
C ARG A 74 -8.34 17.16 22.60
N ILE A 75 -7.33 17.25 23.44
CA ILE A 75 -6.64 16.08 24.01
C ILE A 75 -7.23 15.81 25.38
N THR A 76 -7.63 14.55 25.65
CA THR A 76 -8.16 14.17 26.97
C THR A 76 -7.15 14.47 28.07
N GLY A 77 -7.61 15.15 29.12
CA GLY A 77 -6.77 15.61 30.24
C GLY A 77 -6.19 17.01 30.08
N THR A 78 -6.45 17.69 28.93
CA THR A 78 -6.11 19.11 28.74
C THR A 78 -7.34 20.00 28.85
N GLU A 79 -7.17 21.21 29.39
CA GLU A 79 -8.29 22.17 29.55
C GLU A 79 -8.65 22.84 28.20
N ASN A 80 -7.71 22.98 27.30
CA ASN A 80 -7.88 23.73 26.07
C ASN A 80 -7.89 22.82 24.82
N ALA A 81 -8.68 23.20 23.83
CA ALA A 81 -8.62 22.65 22.48
C ALA A 81 -7.58 23.41 21.65
N PHE A 82 -6.85 22.71 20.81
CA PHE A 82 -5.76 23.24 19.98
C PHE A 82 -6.24 23.48 18.53
N ASP A 83 -5.77 24.55 17.95
CA ASP A 83 -5.83 24.76 16.52
C ASP A 83 -4.67 24.01 15.82
N GLY A 84 -4.95 23.43 14.65
CA GLY A 84 -3.90 22.83 13.80
C GLY A 84 -3.71 21.33 14.02
N THR A 85 -2.48 20.87 13.77
CA THR A 85 -2.13 19.45 13.69
C THR A 85 -1.35 18.98 14.93
N ILE A 86 -1.68 17.80 15.42
CA ILE A 86 -0.85 17.05 16.38
C ILE A 86 0.15 16.24 15.60
N PHE A 87 1.43 16.40 15.90
CA PHE A 87 2.53 15.60 15.35
C PHE A 87 3.07 14.66 16.42
N CYS A 88 3.16 13.37 16.14
CA CYS A 88 3.73 12.38 17.07
C CYS A 88 4.86 11.60 16.39
N ASP A 89 6.00 11.47 17.09
CA ASP A 89 7.21 10.79 16.61
C ASP A 89 8.06 10.26 17.78
N SER A 90 9.26 9.74 17.50
CA SER A 90 10.18 9.26 18.53
C SER A 90 10.97 10.36 19.25
N GLY A 91 10.87 11.62 18.81
CA GLY A 91 11.69 12.71 19.29
C GLY A 91 13.10 12.78 18.73
N ALA A 92 13.67 11.68 18.32
CA ALA A 92 15.00 11.55 17.76
C ALA A 92 14.97 11.32 16.23
N SER A 93 14.16 12.07 15.48
CA SER A 93 14.04 12.01 14.00
C SER A 93 13.81 10.61 13.38
N GLY A 94 13.59 9.57 14.17
CA GLY A 94 13.38 8.19 13.74
C GLY A 94 11.91 7.78 13.66
N ALA A 95 11.62 6.71 12.92
CA ALA A 95 10.33 6.05 12.97
C ALA A 95 10.12 5.44 14.36
N THR A 96 8.92 5.60 14.91
CA THR A 96 8.50 4.92 16.14
C THR A 96 7.30 4.01 15.86
N GLU A 97 7.10 3.00 16.67
CA GLU A 97 5.91 2.17 16.59
C GLU A 97 4.87 2.63 17.63
N PHE A 98 3.64 2.69 17.20
CA PHE A 98 2.48 3.07 18.04
C PHE A 98 1.23 2.34 17.57
N VAL A 99 0.20 2.37 18.41
CA VAL A 99 -1.14 1.92 18.04
C VAL A 99 -2.03 3.13 17.85
N ALA A 100 -2.66 3.26 16.68
CA ALA A 100 -3.75 4.20 16.46
C ALA A 100 -5.07 3.43 16.40
N SER A 101 -6.10 3.93 17.09
CA SER A 101 -7.36 3.23 17.22
C SER A 101 -8.56 4.18 17.21
N ILE A 102 -9.70 3.62 16.82
CA ILE A 102 -11.01 4.24 16.96
C ILE A 102 -11.78 3.39 17.97
N PRO A 103 -12.17 3.95 19.13
CA PRO A 103 -12.84 3.21 20.19
C PRO A 103 -14.04 2.40 19.71
N GLY A 104 -14.10 1.13 20.11
CA GLY A 104 -15.18 0.22 19.73
C GLY A 104 -15.21 -0.24 18.26
N LYS A 105 -14.27 0.23 17.42
CA LYS A 105 -14.23 -0.10 15.99
C LYS A 105 -12.95 -0.84 15.57
N ILE A 106 -11.79 -0.25 15.81
CA ILE A 106 -10.53 -0.79 15.29
C ILE A 106 -9.33 -0.28 16.08
N ALA A 107 -8.29 -1.12 16.18
CA ALA A 107 -6.96 -0.75 16.64
C ALA A 107 -5.93 -1.34 15.68
N ARG A 108 -4.93 -0.55 15.27
CA ARG A 108 -3.86 -0.97 14.35
C ARG A 108 -2.52 -0.43 14.81
N ARG A 109 -1.49 -1.27 14.68
CA ARG A 109 -0.10 -0.86 14.87
C ARG A 109 0.44 -0.26 13.59
N TYR A 110 1.17 0.83 13.72
CA TYR A 110 1.88 1.52 12.65
C TYR A 110 3.33 1.78 13.06
N SER A 111 4.19 2.04 12.09
CA SER A 111 5.56 2.49 12.29
C SER A 111 5.81 3.72 11.42
N GLY A 112 6.26 4.81 12.02
CA GLY A 112 6.49 6.09 11.33
C GLY A 112 6.27 7.29 12.24
N LYS A 113 5.93 8.42 11.65
CA LYS A 113 5.46 9.64 12.32
C LYS A 113 3.95 9.74 12.12
N LEU A 114 3.20 10.20 13.11
CA LEU A 114 1.75 10.37 13.02
C LEU A 114 1.40 11.85 13.00
N GLU A 115 0.52 12.23 12.09
CA GLU A 115 -0.13 13.53 12.05
C GLU A 115 -1.63 13.33 12.27
N ILE A 116 -2.23 14.10 13.18
CA ILE A 116 -3.68 14.14 13.38
C ILE A 116 -4.12 15.58 13.21
N ARG A 117 -5.01 15.83 12.27
CA ARG A 117 -5.55 17.17 12.02
C ARG A 117 -7.08 17.17 11.97
N PRO A 118 -7.70 18.29 12.34
CA PRO A 118 -9.14 18.41 12.21
C PRO A 118 -9.53 18.60 10.73
N ASP A 119 -10.66 18.03 10.36
CA ASP A 119 -11.40 18.34 9.17
C ASP A 119 -12.88 18.48 9.55
N LEU A 120 -13.68 19.11 8.72
CA LEU A 120 -15.05 19.59 9.00
C LEU A 120 -15.87 18.77 10.04
N ARG A 121 -15.85 17.44 9.97
CA ARG A 121 -16.64 16.54 10.82
C ARG A 121 -15.84 15.33 11.34
N GLU A 122 -14.57 15.25 11.03
CA GLU A 122 -13.73 14.10 11.37
C GLU A 122 -12.31 14.50 11.69
N LEU A 123 -11.54 13.59 12.26
CA LEU A 123 -10.09 13.71 12.38
C LEU A 123 -9.42 12.93 11.27
N ILE A 124 -8.54 13.57 10.54
CA ILE A 124 -7.69 12.93 9.54
C ILE A 124 -6.39 12.52 10.22
N ALA A 125 -6.09 11.22 10.18
CA ALA A 125 -4.83 10.65 10.62
C ALA A 125 -3.96 10.30 9.42
N VAL A 126 -2.71 10.76 9.42
CA VAL A 126 -1.72 10.46 8.38
C VAL A 126 -0.47 9.87 9.03
N VAL A 127 -0.06 8.70 8.58
CA VAL A 127 1.22 8.11 8.96
C VAL A 127 2.25 8.41 7.88
N VAL A 128 3.32 9.10 8.28
CA VAL A 128 4.49 9.34 7.43
C VAL A 128 5.53 8.28 7.75
N MET A 129 5.80 7.39 6.82
CA MET A 129 6.68 6.24 7.07
C MET A 129 7.73 6.05 5.98
N PRO A 130 8.89 5.42 6.32
CA PRO A 130 9.87 5.06 5.31
C PRO A 130 9.25 4.18 4.22
N MET A 131 9.59 4.44 2.96
CA MET A 131 9.08 3.71 1.79
C MET A 131 9.19 2.20 1.96
N GLU A 132 10.34 1.69 2.40
CA GLU A 132 10.56 0.25 2.52
C GLU A 132 9.72 -0.39 3.62
N THR A 133 9.43 0.34 4.69
CA THR A 133 8.48 -0.08 5.72
C THR A 133 7.05 -0.19 5.15
N ALA A 134 6.63 0.78 4.37
CA ALA A 134 5.34 0.76 3.69
C ALA A 134 5.25 -0.41 2.70
N VAL A 135 6.29 -0.63 1.88
CA VAL A 135 6.37 -1.76 0.93
C VAL A 135 6.24 -3.10 1.66
N ALA A 136 7.04 -3.31 2.72
CA ALA A 136 6.96 -4.55 3.51
C ALA A 136 5.58 -4.77 4.13
N SER A 137 4.95 -3.69 4.63
CA SER A 137 3.61 -3.73 5.24
C SER A 137 2.51 -4.11 4.23
N VAL A 138 2.58 -3.58 3.01
CA VAL A 138 1.65 -3.94 1.92
C VAL A 138 1.88 -5.37 1.46
N VAL A 139 3.14 -5.79 1.25
CA VAL A 139 3.47 -7.17 0.86
C VAL A 139 2.94 -8.17 1.89
N ALA A 140 3.12 -7.88 3.19
CA ALA A 140 2.60 -8.73 4.26
C ALA A 140 1.07 -8.80 4.29
N ALA A 141 0.39 -7.69 3.96
CA ALA A 141 -1.06 -7.58 4.04
C ALA A 141 -1.80 -8.17 2.84
N GLU A 142 -1.22 -8.04 1.64
CA GLU A 142 -1.91 -8.34 0.39
C GLU A 142 -1.44 -9.63 -0.30
N SER A 143 -0.24 -10.13 0.03
CA SER A 143 0.24 -11.35 -0.60
C SER A 143 -0.56 -12.58 -0.16
N PRO A 144 -0.76 -13.57 -1.06
CA PRO A 144 -1.40 -14.83 -0.68
C PRO A 144 -0.66 -15.52 0.47
N PRO A 145 -1.37 -16.24 1.35
CA PRO A 145 -0.72 -17.03 2.39
C PRO A 145 0.33 -17.99 1.80
N HIS A 146 1.50 -18.08 2.45
CA HIS A 146 2.61 -18.93 1.99
C HIS A 146 3.09 -18.66 0.55
N ALA A 147 3.00 -17.41 0.10
CA ALA A 147 3.54 -17.03 -1.20
C ALA A 147 5.06 -17.26 -1.25
N PRO A 148 5.59 -17.84 -2.35
CA PRO A 148 7.03 -18.02 -2.50
C PRO A 148 7.79 -16.70 -2.51
N MET A 149 9.07 -16.72 -2.12
CA MET A 149 9.93 -15.55 -2.01
C MET A 149 9.97 -14.74 -3.32
N GLU A 150 10.07 -15.39 -4.47
CA GLU A 150 10.13 -14.69 -5.77
C GLU A 150 8.80 -13.97 -6.10
N ALA A 151 7.67 -14.52 -5.68
CA ALA A 151 6.38 -13.82 -5.81
C ALA A 151 6.29 -12.61 -4.88
N LEU A 152 6.78 -12.72 -3.64
CA LEU A 152 6.85 -11.61 -2.68
C LEU A 152 7.79 -10.50 -3.17
N LYS A 153 8.93 -10.85 -3.78
CA LYS A 153 9.85 -9.90 -4.41
C LYS A 153 9.18 -9.16 -5.57
N ALA A 154 8.48 -9.88 -6.46
CA ALA A 154 7.72 -9.26 -7.56
C ALA A 154 6.66 -8.29 -7.02
N GLN A 155 5.93 -8.70 -5.97
CA GLN A 155 4.95 -7.84 -5.29
C GLN A 155 5.62 -6.59 -4.68
N ALA A 156 6.79 -6.72 -4.05
CA ALA A 156 7.51 -5.61 -3.46
C ALA A 156 7.95 -4.58 -4.50
N VAL A 157 8.47 -5.02 -5.65
CA VAL A 157 8.83 -4.14 -6.76
C VAL A 157 7.59 -3.41 -7.32
N ALA A 158 6.48 -4.13 -7.54
CA ALA A 158 5.23 -3.53 -8.01
C ALA A 158 4.68 -2.51 -7.01
N THR A 159 4.63 -2.85 -5.72
CA THR A 159 4.19 -1.96 -4.62
C THR A 159 5.01 -0.68 -4.57
N ARG A 160 6.33 -0.79 -4.63
CA ARG A 160 7.24 0.38 -4.61
C ARG A 160 7.06 1.26 -5.83
N SER A 161 6.94 0.65 -7.01
CA SER A 161 6.67 1.38 -8.25
C SER A 161 5.37 2.16 -8.17
N PHE A 162 4.31 1.56 -7.63
CA PHE A 162 3.03 2.23 -7.41
C PHE A 162 3.16 3.43 -6.46
N PHE A 163 3.83 3.28 -5.32
CA PHE A 163 4.05 4.38 -4.37
C PHE A 163 4.85 5.54 -4.98
N LEU A 164 5.76 5.29 -5.89
CA LEU A 164 6.54 6.34 -6.53
C LEU A 164 5.80 7.05 -7.66
N ALA A 165 5.02 6.31 -8.45
CA ALA A 165 4.39 6.83 -9.65
C ALA A 165 2.97 7.39 -9.42
N ALA A 166 2.25 6.91 -8.41
CA ALA A 166 0.83 7.22 -8.21
C ALA A 166 0.56 8.20 -7.06
N LYS A 167 1.52 9.06 -6.71
CA LYS A 167 1.36 10.10 -5.67
C LYS A 167 0.23 11.09 -6.00
N GLY A 168 -0.32 11.72 -4.96
CA GLY A 168 -1.32 12.78 -5.12
C GLY A 168 -2.73 12.26 -5.42
N ARG A 169 -3.04 11.02 -5.07
CA ARG A 169 -4.39 10.46 -5.22
C ARG A 169 -5.41 11.06 -4.24
N HIS A 170 -4.95 11.68 -3.17
CA HIS A 170 -5.74 12.35 -2.16
C HIS A 170 -5.22 13.77 -1.93
N HIS A 171 -6.09 14.65 -1.44
CA HIS A 171 -5.73 16.05 -1.19
C HIS A 171 -4.69 16.20 -0.06
N ASP A 172 -4.81 15.40 1.00
CA ASP A 172 -4.10 15.62 2.27
C ASP A 172 -2.95 14.65 2.52
N PHE A 173 -2.92 13.57 1.75
CA PHE A 173 -1.92 12.50 1.84
C PHE A 173 -1.76 11.82 0.48
N ASP A 174 -0.69 11.06 0.29
CA ASP A 174 -0.42 10.43 -1.00
C ASP A 174 -1.35 9.23 -1.26
N PHE A 175 -1.57 8.38 -0.24
CA PHE A 175 -2.28 7.11 -0.34
C PHE A 175 -3.15 6.86 0.88
N CYS A 176 -4.20 6.05 0.74
CA CYS A 176 -4.97 5.52 1.88
C CYS A 176 -4.57 4.07 2.18
N ASP A 177 -4.86 3.62 3.42
CA ASP A 177 -4.56 2.27 3.92
C ASP A 177 -5.56 1.18 3.48
N THR A 178 -6.29 1.43 2.39
CA THR A 178 -7.35 0.56 1.89
C THR A 178 -7.06 0.06 0.48
N THR A 179 -7.84 -0.89 -0.02
CA THR A 179 -7.75 -1.41 -1.39
C THR A 179 -8.02 -0.37 -2.49
N HIS A 180 -8.44 0.85 -2.15
CA HIS A 180 -8.50 1.96 -3.11
C HIS A 180 -7.11 2.39 -3.59
N CYS A 181 -6.11 2.34 -2.70
CA CYS A 181 -4.70 2.57 -3.02
C CYS A 181 -3.92 1.26 -2.90
N GLN A 182 -3.45 0.94 -1.70
CA GLN A 182 -2.81 -0.34 -1.36
C GLN A 182 -3.17 -0.69 0.08
N PHE A 183 -3.60 -1.94 0.30
CA PHE A 183 -4.04 -2.38 1.61
C PHE A 183 -2.86 -2.50 2.57
N LEU A 184 -2.79 -1.61 3.54
CA LEU A 184 -1.69 -1.54 4.49
C LEU A 184 -2.10 -2.09 5.85
N ARG A 185 -1.22 -2.87 6.46
CA ARG A 185 -1.34 -3.41 7.82
C ARG A 185 -0.11 -3.03 8.66
N ALA A 186 -0.06 -3.58 9.87
CA ALA A 186 1.10 -3.42 10.74
C ALA A 186 2.40 -3.84 10.02
N PRO A 187 3.51 -3.12 10.25
CA PRO A 187 4.80 -3.49 9.67
C PRO A 187 5.20 -4.89 10.13
N PRO A 188 5.66 -5.74 9.19
CA PRO A 188 6.11 -7.08 9.53
C PRO A 188 7.46 -7.04 10.23
N GLY A 189 7.68 -7.97 11.16
CA GLY A 189 8.99 -8.11 11.82
C GLY A 189 10.10 -8.56 10.86
N PRO A 190 11.38 -8.31 11.22
CA PRO A 190 12.54 -8.59 10.37
C PRO A 190 12.72 -10.06 9.93
N ALA A 191 12.17 -11.00 10.69
CA ALA A 191 12.25 -12.44 10.39
C ALA A 191 11.18 -12.90 9.36
N THR A 192 10.28 -12.02 8.92
CA THR A 192 9.20 -12.41 8.01
C THR A 192 9.64 -12.42 6.56
N ALA A 193 9.01 -13.29 5.75
CA ALA A 193 9.27 -13.37 4.31
C ALA A 193 8.95 -12.04 3.59
N ALA A 194 7.91 -11.32 4.00
CA ALA A 194 7.53 -10.02 3.42
C ALA A 194 8.61 -8.95 3.66
N PHE A 195 9.15 -8.86 4.88
CA PHE A 195 10.27 -7.96 5.19
C PHE A 195 11.50 -8.31 4.35
N ASN A 196 11.86 -9.59 4.28
CA ASN A 196 13.02 -10.06 3.52
C ASN A 196 12.86 -9.81 2.01
N ALA A 197 11.66 -9.97 1.46
CA ALA A 197 11.39 -9.68 0.05
C ALA A 197 11.53 -8.19 -0.27
N ALA A 198 10.99 -7.30 0.58
CA ALA A 198 11.15 -5.85 0.44
C ALA A 198 12.63 -5.45 0.53
N ALA A 199 13.37 -5.97 1.52
CA ALA A 199 14.79 -5.70 1.70
C ALA A 199 15.63 -6.19 0.51
N ALA A 200 15.37 -7.41 0.02
CA ALA A 200 16.11 -8.00 -1.11
C ALA A 200 15.87 -7.28 -2.45
N THR A 201 14.80 -6.51 -2.56
CA THR A 201 14.45 -5.72 -3.75
C THR A 201 14.48 -4.22 -3.49
N ARG A 202 15.18 -3.78 -2.41
CA ARG A 202 15.23 -2.38 -2.01
C ARG A 202 15.60 -1.46 -3.17
N GLY A 203 14.80 -0.42 -3.39
CA GLY A 203 14.98 0.56 -4.45
C GLY A 203 14.68 0.07 -5.87
N LEU A 204 14.39 -1.22 -6.10
CA LEU A 204 14.03 -1.71 -7.44
C LEU A 204 12.59 -1.31 -7.80
N VAL A 205 12.43 -0.79 -9.02
CA VAL A 205 11.15 -0.34 -9.58
C VAL A 205 10.98 -0.77 -11.04
N LEU A 206 9.74 -0.76 -11.49
CA LEU A 206 9.38 -0.94 -12.90
C LEU A 206 9.45 0.38 -13.65
N ILE A 207 10.17 0.38 -14.76
CA ILE A 207 10.32 1.53 -15.66
C ILE A 207 9.70 1.19 -17.02
N TYR A 208 8.93 2.13 -17.55
CA TYR A 208 8.42 2.10 -18.93
C TYR A 208 8.65 3.47 -19.57
N LYS A 209 9.35 3.50 -20.73
CA LYS A 209 9.70 4.75 -21.43
C LYS A 209 10.29 5.80 -20.48
N ASP A 210 11.30 5.39 -19.71
CA ASP A 210 12.03 6.22 -18.73
C ASP A 210 11.19 6.80 -17.58
N GLN A 211 9.96 6.32 -17.40
CA GLN A 211 9.09 6.71 -16.29
C GLN A 211 8.80 5.52 -15.35
N VAL A 212 8.72 5.80 -14.05
CA VAL A 212 8.29 4.78 -13.07
C VAL A 212 6.83 4.44 -13.34
N LEU A 213 6.54 3.15 -13.45
CA LEU A 213 5.19 2.64 -13.67
C LEU A 213 4.38 2.64 -12.38
N ALA A 214 3.15 3.15 -12.41
CA ALA A 214 2.17 2.95 -11.34
C ALA A 214 1.65 1.49 -11.36
N ALA A 215 2.49 0.54 -10.94
CA ALA A 215 2.26 -0.89 -11.15
C ALA A 215 1.05 -1.42 -10.36
N MET A 216 -0.05 -1.67 -11.06
CA MET A 216 -1.30 -2.23 -10.51
C MET A 216 -1.20 -3.76 -10.39
N TYR A 217 -1.86 -4.34 -9.38
CA TYR A 217 -1.92 -5.79 -9.17
C TYR A 217 -3.25 -6.19 -8.52
N SER A 218 -3.63 -7.45 -8.65
CA SER A 218 -4.87 -7.99 -8.09
C SER A 218 -4.70 -9.41 -7.59
N ALA A 219 -5.61 -9.86 -6.74
CA ALA A 219 -5.54 -11.19 -6.13
C ALA A 219 -5.61 -12.31 -7.18
N SER A 220 -6.57 -12.24 -8.11
CA SER A 220 -6.80 -13.26 -9.13
C SER A 220 -7.42 -12.65 -10.39
N CYS A 221 -6.79 -12.85 -11.55
CA CYS A 221 -7.26 -12.26 -12.82
C CYS A 221 -8.32 -13.10 -13.56
N GLY A 222 -8.69 -14.27 -13.04
CA GLY A 222 -9.70 -15.13 -13.68
C GLY A 222 -9.23 -15.88 -14.94
N GLY A 223 -7.96 -15.75 -15.36
CA GLY A 223 -7.39 -16.46 -16.52
C GLY A 223 -6.69 -15.56 -17.54
N ARG A 224 -7.02 -14.28 -17.56
CA ARG A 224 -6.38 -13.21 -18.37
C ARG A 224 -6.44 -11.89 -17.60
N THR A 225 -5.40 -11.10 -17.67
CA THR A 225 -5.45 -9.74 -17.12
C THR A 225 -6.23 -8.80 -18.04
N HIS A 226 -6.72 -7.70 -17.50
CA HIS A 226 -7.44 -6.68 -18.23
C HIS A 226 -6.52 -5.51 -18.62
N THR A 227 -6.88 -4.83 -19.72
CA THR A 227 -6.37 -3.50 -20.04
C THR A 227 -7.14 -2.43 -19.27
N LEU A 228 -6.60 -1.21 -19.19
CA LEU A 228 -7.31 -0.07 -18.58
C LEU A 228 -8.63 0.24 -19.33
N ALA A 229 -8.57 0.22 -20.66
CA ALA A 229 -9.73 0.52 -21.50
C ALA A 229 -10.90 -0.45 -21.30
N GLU A 230 -10.62 -1.75 -21.13
CA GLU A 230 -11.67 -2.76 -20.86
C GLU A 230 -12.44 -2.47 -19.56
N LEU A 231 -11.84 -1.76 -18.61
CA LEU A 231 -12.45 -1.42 -17.32
C LEU A 231 -12.87 0.05 -17.19
N GLY A 232 -12.83 0.80 -18.28
CA GLY A 232 -13.20 2.22 -18.30
C GLY A 232 -12.28 3.10 -17.47
N LEU A 233 -11.00 2.71 -17.33
CA LEU A 233 -9.98 3.46 -16.61
C LEU A 233 -9.18 4.33 -17.58
N PRO A 234 -8.76 5.53 -17.17
CA PRO A 234 -7.92 6.40 -17.98
C PRO A 234 -6.53 5.80 -18.21
N ASP A 235 -5.92 6.15 -19.34
CA ASP A 235 -4.52 5.83 -19.58
C ASP A 235 -3.61 6.62 -18.62
N HIS A 236 -2.67 5.91 -18.02
CA HIS A 236 -1.67 6.46 -17.11
C HIS A 236 -0.24 6.29 -17.64
N GLY A 237 -0.08 6.25 -18.97
CA GLY A 237 1.21 6.19 -19.64
C GLY A 237 1.77 4.77 -19.85
N TYR A 238 1.16 3.74 -19.26
CA TYR A 238 1.43 2.33 -19.53
C TYR A 238 0.15 1.63 -19.94
N PRO A 239 0.12 0.95 -21.13
CA PRO A 239 -1.13 0.44 -21.71
C PRO A 239 -1.74 -0.76 -20.97
N TYR A 240 -1.04 -1.38 -20.02
CA TYR A 240 -1.48 -2.59 -19.31
C TYR A 240 -2.01 -3.65 -20.26
N PHE A 241 -1.10 -4.40 -20.83
CA PHE A 241 -1.44 -5.47 -21.76
C PHE A 241 -2.26 -6.57 -21.10
N ALA A 242 -3.21 -7.11 -21.85
CA ALA A 242 -3.94 -8.29 -21.43
C ALA A 242 -3.06 -9.53 -21.64
N VAL A 243 -2.56 -10.10 -20.54
CA VAL A 243 -1.71 -11.28 -20.57
C VAL A 243 -2.44 -12.53 -20.08
N THR A 244 -2.14 -13.68 -20.66
CA THR A 244 -2.71 -14.96 -20.24
C THR A 244 -2.10 -15.41 -18.92
N CYS A 245 -2.95 -15.75 -17.95
CA CYS A 245 -2.55 -16.35 -16.69
C CYS A 245 -2.89 -17.84 -16.67
N ASN A 246 -1.91 -18.70 -16.91
CA ASN A 246 -2.12 -20.14 -17.01
C ASN A 246 -2.67 -20.77 -15.72
N TYR A 247 -2.26 -20.26 -14.55
CA TYR A 247 -2.80 -20.72 -13.27
C TYR A 247 -4.30 -20.48 -13.17
N CYS A 248 -4.74 -19.23 -13.35
CA CYS A 248 -6.15 -18.88 -13.22
C CYS A 248 -7.04 -19.50 -14.31
N ARG A 249 -6.47 -19.81 -15.50
CA ARG A 249 -7.18 -20.59 -16.54
C ARG A 249 -7.45 -22.02 -16.10
N ARG A 250 -6.49 -22.68 -15.47
CA ARG A 250 -6.64 -24.06 -14.98
C ARG A 250 -7.41 -24.16 -13.68
N ARG A 251 -7.32 -23.13 -12.83
CA ARG A 251 -7.93 -23.08 -11.49
C ARG A 251 -8.60 -21.72 -11.27
N PRO A 252 -9.72 -21.43 -11.99
CA PRO A 252 -10.41 -20.16 -11.84
C PRO A 252 -11.04 -20.07 -10.44
N GLU A 253 -10.89 -18.92 -9.82
CA GLU A 253 -11.60 -18.56 -8.60
C GLU A 253 -13.01 -18.14 -9.00
N LYS A 254 -13.94 -19.08 -8.97
CA LYS A 254 -15.34 -18.86 -9.36
C LYS A 254 -16.14 -18.23 -8.22
N TRP A 255 -17.08 -17.38 -8.58
CA TRP A 255 -18.03 -16.80 -7.64
C TRP A 255 -19.39 -16.58 -8.32
N VAL A 256 -20.45 -16.62 -7.51
CA VAL A 256 -21.80 -16.30 -7.92
C VAL A 256 -22.36 -15.29 -6.92
N THR A 257 -23.05 -14.27 -7.42
CA THR A 257 -23.71 -13.27 -6.58
C THR A 257 -25.05 -12.91 -7.18
N GLN A 258 -26.01 -12.54 -6.33
CA GLN A 258 -27.33 -12.07 -6.74
C GLN A 258 -27.50 -10.62 -6.29
N LEU A 259 -27.82 -9.75 -7.24
CA LEU A 259 -28.11 -8.34 -6.99
C LEU A 259 -29.62 -8.10 -7.11
N LYS A 260 -30.18 -7.30 -6.21
CA LYS A 260 -31.54 -6.80 -6.36
C LYS A 260 -31.63 -5.89 -7.60
N THR A 261 -32.79 -5.81 -8.21
CA THR A 261 -33.02 -4.99 -9.42
C THR A 261 -32.58 -3.54 -9.26
N GLU A 262 -32.80 -2.94 -8.08
CA GLU A 262 -32.38 -1.58 -7.76
C GLU A 262 -30.86 -1.36 -7.75
N ASP A 263 -30.10 -2.38 -7.31
CA ASP A 263 -28.63 -2.34 -7.29
C ASP A 263 -28.06 -2.73 -8.66
N ALA A 264 -28.72 -3.62 -9.37
CA ALA A 264 -28.34 -4.05 -10.72
C ALA A 264 -28.34 -2.88 -11.72
N ALA A 265 -29.23 -1.91 -11.56
CA ALA A 265 -29.29 -0.72 -12.40
C ALA A 265 -28.02 0.16 -12.33
N ALA A 266 -27.25 0.05 -11.24
CA ALA A 266 -25.98 0.76 -11.06
C ALA A 266 -24.77 -0.05 -11.61
N LEU A 267 -24.97 -1.29 -12.09
CA LEU A 267 -23.91 -2.12 -12.60
C LEU A 267 -23.53 -1.74 -14.04
N ALA A 268 -22.28 -1.38 -14.23
CA ALA A 268 -21.66 -1.18 -15.54
C ALA A 268 -20.35 -2.01 -15.59
N PRO A 269 -19.86 -2.40 -16.78
CA PRO A 269 -18.65 -3.18 -16.93
C PRO A 269 -17.38 -2.30 -16.71
N THR A 270 -17.35 -1.58 -15.58
CA THR A 270 -16.25 -0.67 -15.23
C THR A 270 -15.79 -0.92 -13.80
N GLU A 271 -14.51 -0.68 -13.53
CA GLU A 271 -13.97 -0.78 -12.18
C GLU A 271 -14.64 0.19 -11.20
N SER A 272 -14.99 1.40 -11.65
CA SER A 272 -15.68 2.38 -10.83
C SER A 272 -17.05 1.90 -10.37
N SER A 273 -17.84 1.27 -11.27
CA SER A 273 -19.12 0.67 -10.93
C SER A 273 -18.97 -0.47 -9.92
N ARG A 274 -18.03 -1.38 -10.16
CA ARG A 274 -17.71 -2.47 -9.24
C ARG A 274 -17.38 -1.96 -7.83
N LEU A 275 -16.48 -0.95 -7.74
CA LEU A 275 -16.07 -0.36 -6.46
C LEU A 275 -17.24 0.32 -5.74
N ASN A 276 -18.11 1.03 -6.46
CA ASN A 276 -19.28 1.70 -5.86
C ASN A 276 -20.26 0.68 -5.29
N LEU A 277 -20.55 -0.41 -6.02
CA LEU A 277 -21.39 -1.49 -5.52
C LEU A 277 -20.74 -2.22 -4.33
N ALA A 278 -19.43 -2.48 -4.39
CA ALA A 278 -18.70 -3.09 -3.28
C ALA A 278 -18.70 -2.24 -2.01
N ARG A 279 -18.62 -0.92 -2.13
CA ARG A 279 -18.77 0.00 -0.97
C ARG A 279 -20.17 -0.01 -0.38
N LYS A 280 -21.21 -0.06 -1.24
CA LYS A 280 -22.62 -0.06 -0.81
C LYS A 280 -23.05 -1.41 -0.21
N LEU A 281 -22.67 -2.52 -0.84
CA LEU A 281 -23.21 -3.86 -0.57
C LEU A 281 -22.21 -4.80 0.13
N GLY A 282 -20.96 -4.38 0.26
CA GLY A 282 -19.86 -5.18 0.76
C GLY A 282 -18.98 -5.76 -0.34
N TRP A 283 -17.70 -6.00 -0.02
CA TRP A 283 -16.66 -6.39 -0.98
C TRP A 283 -16.87 -7.75 -1.66
N LYS A 284 -17.80 -8.56 -1.14
CA LYS A 284 -18.17 -9.85 -1.73
C LYS A 284 -19.30 -9.76 -2.76
N SER A 285 -19.95 -8.60 -2.90
CA SER A 285 -21.10 -8.44 -3.80
C SER A 285 -20.70 -8.49 -5.28
N VAL A 286 -19.57 -7.86 -5.65
CA VAL A 286 -18.96 -7.96 -6.99
C VAL A 286 -17.46 -8.14 -6.83
N PRO A 287 -16.99 -9.40 -6.62
CA PRO A 287 -15.60 -9.68 -6.29
C PRO A 287 -14.60 -9.32 -7.37
N GLY A 288 -14.99 -9.39 -8.65
CA GLY A 288 -14.11 -9.13 -9.80
C GLY A 288 -14.87 -8.59 -11.01
N ASN A 289 -14.14 -8.24 -12.07
CA ASN A 289 -14.69 -7.64 -13.29
C ASN A 289 -14.97 -8.64 -14.42
N SER A 290 -14.56 -9.90 -14.27
CA SER A 290 -14.80 -10.94 -15.28
C SER A 290 -16.03 -11.74 -14.89
N TYR A 291 -17.20 -11.38 -15.42
CA TYR A 291 -18.48 -12.06 -15.15
C TYR A 291 -19.43 -12.03 -16.34
N SER A 292 -20.35 -12.97 -16.38
CA SER A 292 -21.59 -12.93 -17.13
C SER A 292 -22.76 -12.59 -16.20
N SER A 293 -23.86 -12.12 -16.75
CA SER A 293 -25.07 -11.82 -15.97
C SER A 293 -26.33 -12.31 -16.67
N HIS A 294 -27.31 -12.74 -15.89
CA HIS A 294 -28.64 -13.10 -16.38
C HIS A 294 -29.71 -12.74 -15.34
N ALA A 295 -30.93 -12.49 -15.81
CA ALA A 295 -32.05 -12.22 -14.92
C ALA A 295 -32.63 -13.55 -14.40
N GLU A 296 -32.90 -13.62 -13.09
CA GLU A 296 -33.53 -14.76 -12.45
C GLU A 296 -34.41 -14.29 -11.30
N ASN A 297 -35.70 -14.70 -11.30
CA ASN A 297 -36.66 -14.41 -10.22
C ASN A 297 -36.71 -12.94 -9.76
N GLY A 298 -36.66 -11.99 -10.70
CA GLY A 298 -36.67 -10.54 -10.40
C GLY A 298 -35.37 -9.99 -9.82
N SER A 299 -34.27 -10.71 -9.94
CA SER A 299 -32.92 -10.30 -9.54
C SER A 299 -31.96 -10.47 -10.70
N LEU A 300 -30.77 -9.84 -10.63
CA LEU A 300 -29.67 -10.08 -11.54
C LEU A 300 -28.65 -11.02 -10.90
N VAL A 301 -28.46 -12.19 -11.50
CA VAL A 301 -27.43 -13.15 -11.09
C VAL A 301 -26.15 -12.84 -11.86
N LEU A 302 -25.03 -12.72 -11.16
CA LEU A 302 -23.70 -12.57 -11.71
C LEU A 302 -22.91 -13.86 -11.47
N GLU A 303 -22.35 -14.43 -12.50
CA GLU A 303 -21.44 -15.58 -12.44
C GLU A 303 -20.06 -15.14 -12.94
N GLY A 304 -19.07 -15.14 -12.08
CA GLY A 304 -17.78 -14.59 -12.40
C GLY A 304 -16.58 -15.42 -11.99
N VAL A 305 -15.43 -14.97 -12.43
CA VAL A 305 -14.12 -15.53 -12.11
C VAL A 305 -13.12 -14.43 -11.73
N GLY A 306 -12.20 -14.76 -10.84
CA GLY A 306 -11.18 -13.82 -10.39
C GLY A 306 -11.65 -12.88 -9.29
N VAL A 307 -10.70 -12.18 -8.64
CA VAL A 307 -10.94 -11.28 -7.51
C VAL A 307 -10.07 -10.03 -7.69
N GLY A 308 -10.68 -8.87 -7.57
CA GLY A 308 -10.07 -7.58 -7.82
C GLY A 308 -10.25 -7.10 -9.26
N HIS A 309 -9.51 -6.05 -9.63
CA HIS A 309 -9.65 -5.43 -10.96
C HIS A 309 -9.03 -6.25 -12.11
N GLY A 310 -8.16 -7.22 -11.82
CA GLY A 310 -7.54 -8.08 -12.83
C GLY A 310 -6.50 -7.41 -13.74
N ILE A 311 -6.00 -6.21 -13.41
CA ILE A 311 -4.99 -5.48 -14.19
C ILE A 311 -3.59 -5.78 -13.63
N GLY A 312 -2.57 -5.90 -14.48
CA GLY A 312 -1.18 -6.06 -14.12
C GLY A 312 -0.88 -7.39 -13.42
N LEU A 313 -0.09 -7.39 -12.34
CA LEU A 313 0.33 -8.62 -11.67
C LEU A 313 -0.85 -9.37 -11.05
N CYS A 314 -1.07 -10.60 -11.49
CA CYS A 314 -1.94 -11.54 -10.80
C CYS A 314 -1.18 -12.23 -9.66
N GLN A 315 -1.50 -11.95 -8.42
CA GLN A 315 -0.78 -12.48 -7.25
C GLN A 315 -0.80 -14.02 -7.21
N ARG A 316 -1.94 -14.66 -7.48
CA ARG A 316 -2.02 -16.14 -7.56
C ARG A 316 -1.22 -16.72 -8.72
N GLY A 317 -1.25 -16.05 -9.88
CA GLY A 317 -0.47 -16.47 -11.03
C GLY A 317 1.03 -16.30 -10.83
N GLY A 318 1.47 -15.17 -10.28
CA GLY A 318 2.86 -14.93 -9.91
C GLY A 318 3.37 -15.92 -8.88
N ALA A 319 2.54 -16.28 -7.88
CA ALA A 319 2.88 -17.32 -6.91
C ALA A 319 3.01 -18.71 -7.55
N ASP A 320 2.18 -19.05 -8.53
CA ASP A 320 2.30 -20.29 -9.29
C ASP A 320 3.58 -20.32 -10.14
N MET A 321 3.90 -19.24 -10.86
CA MET A 321 5.14 -19.11 -11.62
C MET A 321 6.37 -19.30 -10.72
N ALA A 322 6.38 -18.66 -9.54
CA ALA A 322 7.47 -18.80 -8.58
C ALA A 322 7.62 -20.24 -8.06
N ARG A 323 6.52 -20.98 -7.81
CA ARG A 323 6.56 -22.39 -7.42
C ARG A 323 7.13 -23.30 -8.53
N HIS A 324 7.03 -22.87 -9.78
CA HIS A 324 7.60 -23.57 -10.94
C HIS A 324 8.99 -23.04 -11.34
N GLY A 325 9.64 -22.26 -10.47
CA GLY A 325 11.03 -21.86 -10.62
C GLY A 325 11.24 -20.50 -11.29
N SER A 326 10.19 -19.76 -11.64
CA SER A 326 10.36 -18.42 -12.19
C SER A 326 10.89 -17.45 -11.14
N SER A 327 11.87 -16.64 -11.53
CA SER A 327 12.39 -15.52 -10.76
C SER A 327 11.37 -14.37 -10.69
N PHE A 328 11.55 -13.44 -9.76
CA PHE A 328 10.71 -12.25 -9.67
C PHE A 328 10.81 -11.37 -10.93
N LEU A 329 11.95 -11.37 -11.62
CA LEU A 329 12.12 -10.65 -12.88
C LEU A 329 11.26 -11.24 -14.00
N GLU A 330 11.25 -12.57 -14.14
CA GLU A 330 10.40 -13.26 -15.13
C GLU A 330 8.92 -13.06 -14.83
N ILE A 331 8.52 -13.07 -13.54
CA ILE A 331 7.14 -12.78 -13.14
C ILE A 331 6.76 -11.36 -13.54
N LEU A 332 7.59 -10.37 -13.23
CA LEU A 332 7.35 -8.98 -13.58
C LEU A 332 7.30 -8.78 -15.10
N GLN A 333 8.24 -9.36 -15.85
CA GLN A 333 8.26 -9.31 -17.31
C GLN A 333 7.01 -9.91 -17.95
N HIS A 334 6.46 -10.98 -17.34
CA HIS A 334 5.23 -11.61 -17.82
C HIS A 334 4.01 -10.68 -17.65
N TYR A 335 3.85 -10.07 -16.47
CA TYR A 335 2.66 -9.25 -16.16
C TYR A 335 2.79 -7.77 -16.58
N TYR A 336 4.01 -7.30 -16.79
CA TYR A 336 4.30 -5.95 -17.27
C TYR A 336 5.27 -6.02 -18.48
N PRO A 337 4.83 -6.58 -19.63
CA PRO A 337 5.68 -6.68 -20.79
C PRO A 337 6.19 -5.31 -21.24
N ASN A 338 7.38 -5.28 -21.84
CA ASN A 338 8.07 -4.07 -22.30
C ASN A 338 8.49 -3.09 -21.18
N THR A 339 8.54 -3.54 -19.93
CA THR A 339 9.10 -2.77 -18.82
C THR A 339 10.51 -3.27 -18.47
N GLU A 340 11.27 -2.45 -17.77
CA GLU A 340 12.56 -2.80 -17.21
C GLU A 340 12.50 -2.64 -15.67
N VAL A 341 13.24 -3.50 -14.97
CA VAL A 341 13.45 -3.34 -13.52
C VAL A 341 14.77 -2.61 -13.32
N LYS A 342 14.72 -1.43 -12.71
CA LYS A 342 15.91 -0.58 -12.45
C LYS A 342 15.97 -0.13 -11.01
N GLN A 343 17.18 0.22 -10.57
CA GLN A 343 17.41 0.89 -9.30
C GLN A 343 16.94 2.36 -9.43
N TYR A 344 16.18 2.83 -8.42
CA TYR A 344 15.62 4.18 -8.39
C TYR A 344 16.28 5.08 -7.36
#